data_bfafeab8608850a3cb42ad89c6b6b9b3
#
_entry.id   bfafeab8608850a3cb42ad89c6b6b9b3
#
_cell.length_a   1.000
_cell.length_b   1.000
_cell.length_c   1.000
_cell.angle_alpha   90.00
_cell.angle_beta   90.00
_cell.angle_gamma   90.00
#
_symmetry.space_group_name_H-M   'P 1'
#
loop_
_entity.id
_entity.type
_entity.pdbx_description
1 polymer ?
#
loop_
_entity_poly.entity_id
_entity_poly.type
_entity_poly.pdbx_seq_one_letter_code
_entity_poly.pdbx_strand_id
1 'polypeptide(L)'
;TQATANGIFPRLLGWADTQSEETLPQAIKLAHGMAELNECYLRLQGRGVQLEEDAQEAHQVQVHQWFRGNKQALLANFVIGTVDQLLLAALAQKHVMLRHLGLAGKVVIIDECHAYDTYMNCYLDRALEWLGWYKVPVILLSATLPARRRAELVEAYQQKKAVPDAPWKTSCGYPLLTWTDGAEVKQTAIPPDAPGKTVQLTTLTEPELPALLRRKLAEGGCAGVIVNTVKKAQKIAQLLRESLPDKEVQLFHAQFLMPDRAARENQLMARIGKGSAPERRNDLIVVGTQVMEQSLDIDLDVLVTELCPMDLLLQRIGRLHRHRRSRPAPLQQACCAVLDTGEDAFDAGSEAVYGQWLLWRTRKFLPRSIRLPEEISPLVQQVYGWEREAPGGAQGEKMRCVYEQTQEKKKARAEVYLVPQPETHRLAQLNTLDDWMQNEGARSDPAARAAVRDGDPSVEVLVMQCRADGSIHFLPWQEGGSAVAADSPPPPETALKIARQKLRLPAVFGKAWKVDRVIRELEADNRSRLAAWQLSPLLHGELILLLDENLTARLAGMELCYDRENGLTYQKEETDEGN
;
A
#
# COMPACT_ATOMS: atom_id res chain seq x y z
N THR A 1 -2.58 4.23 0.22
CA THR A 1 -3.15 2.90 -0.10
C THR A 1 -4.67 2.97 -0.22
N GLN A 2 -5.34 1.91 -0.71
CA GLN A 2 -6.82 1.83 -0.73
C GLN A 2 -7.40 1.89 0.69
N ALA A 3 -6.77 1.22 1.65
CA ALA A 3 -7.17 1.25 3.06
C ALA A 3 -7.09 2.68 3.63
N THR A 4 -6.03 3.42 3.32
CA THR A 4 -5.88 4.84 3.71
C THR A 4 -6.99 5.70 3.09
N ALA A 5 -7.27 5.52 1.79
CA ALA A 5 -8.33 6.25 1.10
C ALA A 5 -9.71 5.98 1.72
N ASN A 6 -10.02 4.72 2.03
CA ASN A 6 -11.25 4.33 2.72
C ASN A 6 -11.36 4.92 4.13
N GLY A 7 -10.25 4.98 4.87
CA GLY A 7 -10.22 5.55 6.24
C GLY A 7 -10.34 7.08 6.29
N ILE A 8 -9.85 7.77 5.26
CA ILE A 8 -9.93 9.24 5.15
C ILE A 8 -11.32 9.68 4.64
N PHE A 9 -11.96 8.88 3.79
CA PHE A 9 -13.21 9.24 3.13
C PHE A 9 -14.32 9.71 4.07
N PRO A 10 -14.67 9.01 5.17
CA PRO A 10 -15.68 9.49 6.12
C PRO A 10 -15.30 10.79 6.82
N ARG A 11 -14.01 11.01 7.07
CA ARG A 11 -13.52 12.23 7.71
C ARG A 11 -13.64 13.44 6.80
N LEU A 12 -13.31 13.27 5.50
CA LEU A 12 -13.47 14.33 4.53
C LEU A 12 -14.95 14.66 4.31
N LEU A 13 -15.83 13.65 4.30
CA LEU A 13 -17.27 13.87 4.25
C LEU A 13 -17.75 14.77 5.38
N GLY A 14 -17.45 14.38 6.64
CA GLY A 14 -17.83 15.17 7.80
C GLY A 14 -17.27 16.59 7.77
N TRP A 15 -16.06 16.77 7.28
CA TRP A 15 -15.46 18.10 7.11
C TRP A 15 -16.14 18.89 5.99
N ALA A 16 -16.39 18.30 4.84
CA ALA A 16 -17.02 18.96 3.71
C ALA A 16 -18.46 19.40 4.05
N ASP A 17 -19.21 18.58 4.80
CA ASP A 17 -20.54 18.94 5.29
C ASP A 17 -20.53 20.15 6.24
N THR A 18 -19.43 20.38 6.99
CA THR A 18 -19.30 21.56 7.89
C THR A 18 -18.86 22.83 7.18
N GLN A 19 -18.26 22.74 5.99
CA GLN A 19 -17.69 23.89 5.25
C GLN A 19 -18.67 24.50 4.26
N SER A 20 -19.78 23.84 3.96
CA SER A 20 -20.73 24.32 2.97
C SER A 20 -21.70 25.32 3.59
N GLU A 21 -21.37 26.60 3.52
CA GLU A 21 -22.28 27.72 3.82
C GLU A 21 -23.21 28.05 2.64
N GLU A 22 -23.04 27.43 1.44
CA GLU A 22 -23.79 27.78 0.23
C GLU A 22 -24.48 26.61 -0.47
N THR A 23 -25.55 26.94 -1.11
CA THR A 23 -26.64 26.15 -1.69
C THR A 23 -26.30 25.20 -2.85
N LEU A 24 -25.05 24.96 -3.21
CA LEU A 24 -24.71 24.07 -4.32
C LEU A 24 -24.11 22.76 -3.80
N PRO A 25 -24.67 21.60 -4.19
CA PRO A 25 -24.16 20.31 -3.77
C PRO A 25 -22.74 20.08 -4.32
N GLN A 26 -21.82 19.73 -3.42
CA GLN A 26 -20.43 19.43 -3.77
C GLN A 26 -20.28 17.97 -4.22
N ALA A 27 -19.66 17.77 -5.38
CA ALA A 27 -19.39 16.43 -5.89
C ALA A 27 -18.16 15.81 -5.22
N ILE A 28 -18.33 14.64 -4.59
CA ILE A 28 -17.22 13.86 -4.03
C ILE A 28 -17.05 12.53 -4.77
N LYS A 29 -15.79 12.11 -4.98
CA LYS A 29 -15.46 10.86 -5.63
C LYS A 29 -14.42 10.08 -4.83
N LEU A 30 -14.69 8.80 -4.59
CA LEU A 30 -13.70 7.83 -4.13
C LEU A 30 -13.10 7.14 -5.37
N ALA A 31 -11.79 7.32 -5.60
CA ALA A 31 -11.11 6.94 -6.84
C ALA A 31 -10.02 5.89 -6.60
N HIS A 32 -10.43 4.64 -6.47
CA HIS A 32 -9.55 3.47 -6.44
C HIS A 32 -10.29 2.21 -6.94
N GLY A 33 -9.56 1.13 -7.21
CA GLY A 33 -10.11 -0.07 -7.85
C GLY A 33 -11.25 -0.78 -7.10
N MET A 34 -11.40 -0.53 -5.80
CA MET A 34 -12.46 -1.12 -4.95
C MET A 34 -13.41 -0.07 -4.36
N ALA A 35 -13.49 1.12 -4.94
CA ALA A 35 -14.36 2.19 -4.43
C ALA A 35 -15.83 1.77 -4.40
N GLU A 36 -16.29 1.04 -5.42
CA GLU A 36 -17.67 0.53 -5.55
C GLU A 36 -18.03 -0.57 -4.54
N LEU A 37 -17.05 -1.07 -3.76
CA LEU A 37 -17.29 -2.02 -2.67
C LEU A 37 -17.33 -1.35 -1.29
N ASN A 38 -17.04 -0.04 -1.21
CA ASN A 38 -17.06 0.73 0.03
C ASN A 38 -18.50 1.07 0.43
N GLU A 39 -18.95 0.62 1.59
CA GLU A 39 -20.34 0.80 2.05
C GLU A 39 -20.73 2.26 2.26
N CYS A 40 -19.82 3.07 2.80
CA CYS A 40 -20.07 4.49 3.00
C CYS A 40 -20.27 5.20 1.66
N TYR A 41 -19.46 4.86 0.67
CA TYR A 41 -19.57 5.39 -0.68
C TYR A 41 -20.84 4.91 -1.40
N LEU A 42 -21.22 3.64 -1.26
CA LEU A 42 -22.45 3.08 -1.83
C LEU A 42 -23.72 3.72 -1.23
N ARG A 43 -23.74 3.98 0.08
CA ARG A 43 -24.87 4.67 0.74
C ARG A 43 -25.07 6.07 0.18
N LEU A 44 -24.01 6.79 -0.15
CA LEU A 44 -24.08 8.10 -0.78
C LEU A 44 -24.58 8.04 -2.22
N GLN A 45 -24.21 6.98 -2.96
CA GLN A 45 -24.72 6.75 -4.32
C GLN A 45 -26.24 6.46 -4.33
N GLY A 46 -26.72 5.68 -3.36
CA GLY A 46 -28.15 5.34 -3.23
C GLY A 46 -29.03 6.55 -2.88
N ARG A 47 -28.52 7.47 -2.06
CA ARG A 47 -29.25 8.70 -1.71
C ARG A 47 -29.41 9.68 -2.87
N GLY A 48 -28.45 9.75 -3.79
CA GLY A 48 -28.52 10.61 -4.97
C GLY A 48 -29.62 10.26 -5.99
N VAL A 49 -30.24 9.09 -5.87
CA VAL A 49 -31.34 8.62 -6.74
C VAL A 49 -32.71 8.89 -6.11
N GLN A 50 -32.80 9.08 -4.79
CA GLN A 50 -34.07 9.29 -4.07
C GLN A 50 -34.40 10.76 -3.80
N LEU A 51 -33.53 11.71 -4.16
CA LEU A 51 -33.67 13.14 -3.79
C LEU A 51 -34.66 13.97 -4.63
N GLU A 52 -35.49 13.35 -5.47
CA GLU A 52 -36.58 14.11 -6.13
C GLU A 52 -37.86 14.20 -5.27
N GLU A 53 -38.04 13.41 -4.21
CA GLU A 53 -39.28 13.38 -3.43
C GLU A 53 -39.20 13.84 -1.95
N ASP A 54 -38.02 13.87 -1.28
CA ASP A 54 -37.93 14.30 0.13
C ASP A 54 -36.78 15.31 0.38
N ALA A 55 -37.08 16.58 0.18
CA ALA A 55 -36.12 17.69 0.22
C ALA A 55 -35.75 18.22 1.64
N GLN A 56 -35.94 17.46 2.73
CA GLN A 56 -35.74 18.00 4.08
C GLN A 56 -34.45 17.57 4.83
N GLU A 57 -33.66 16.64 4.30
CA GLU A 57 -32.33 16.30 4.85
C GLU A 57 -31.27 16.18 3.72
N ALA A 58 -31.11 17.21 2.90
CA ALA A 58 -30.13 17.23 1.84
C ALA A 58 -28.72 17.40 2.46
N HIS A 59 -27.93 16.33 2.51
CA HIS A 59 -26.48 16.46 2.66
C HIS A 59 -25.94 17.26 1.47
N GLN A 60 -25.11 18.26 1.76
CA GLN A 60 -24.55 19.17 0.75
C GLN A 60 -23.48 18.50 -0.13
N VAL A 61 -23.07 17.26 0.21
CA VAL A 61 -22.08 16.47 -0.53
C VAL A 61 -22.73 15.26 -1.20
N GLN A 62 -22.58 15.14 -2.52
CA GLN A 62 -23.23 14.10 -3.32
C GLN A 62 -22.24 13.36 -4.22
N VAL A 63 -22.53 12.08 -4.50
CA VAL A 63 -21.87 11.32 -5.56
C VAL A 63 -22.67 11.46 -6.86
N HIS A 64 -22.34 12.48 -7.62
CA HIS A 64 -23.06 12.77 -8.87
C HIS A 64 -22.80 11.67 -9.92
N GLN A 65 -23.86 11.20 -10.62
CA GLN A 65 -23.79 10.11 -11.61
C GLN A 65 -22.79 10.37 -12.73
N TRP A 66 -22.65 11.62 -13.18
CA TRP A 66 -21.73 12.00 -14.25
C TRP A 66 -20.26 11.70 -13.91
N PHE A 67 -19.86 11.78 -12.62
CA PHE A 67 -18.50 11.48 -12.15
C PHE A 67 -18.28 9.99 -11.78
N ARG A 68 -19.26 9.10 -12.00
CA ARG A 68 -19.11 7.66 -11.70
C ARG A 68 -18.07 7.00 -12.60
N GLY A 69 -17.92 7.45 -13.84
CA GLY A 69 -16.93 6.92 -14.78
C GLY A 69 -15.49 7.12 -14.30
N ASN A 70 -14.64 6.11 -14.47
CA ASN A 70 -13.24 6.16 -14.09
C ASN A 70 -12.44 7.27 -14.78
N LYS A 71 -12.85 7.65 -16.00
CA LYS A 71 -12.20 8.70 -16.81
C LYS A 71 -12.48 10.11 -16.27
N GLN A 72 -13.61 10.31 -15.64
CA GLN A 72 -14.10 11.61 -15.13
C GLN A 72 -13.87 11.78 -13.63
N ALA A 73 -13.28 10.77 -12.96
CA ALA A 73 -13.12 10.73 -11.51
C ALA A 73 -12.45 12.00 -10.93
N LEU A 74 -11.43 12.53 -11.62
CA LEU A 74 -10.70 13.71 -11.17
C LEU A 74 -11.44 15.03 -11.41
N LEU A 75 -12.56 15.05 -12.13
CA LEU A 75 -13.36 16.25 -12.36
C LEU A 75 -14.29 16.60 -11.19
N ALA A 76 -14.57 15.67 -10.27
CA ALA A 76 -15.34 15.95 -9.05
C ALA A 76 -14.65 17.01 -8.18
N ASN A 77 -15.41 17.79 -7.40
CA ASN A 77 -14.88 18.85 -6.53
C ASN A 77 -13.87 18.28 -5.53
N PHE A 78 -14.24 17.20 -4.83
CA PHE A 78 -13.37 16.47 -3.91
C PHE A 78 -13.10 15.07 -4.43
N VAL A 79 -11.83 14.70 -4.46
CA VAL A 79 -11.41 13.36 -4.89
C VAL A 79 -10.47 12.78 -3.84
N ILE A 80 -10.83 11.60 -3.33
CA ILE A 80 -9.92 10.78 -2.52
C ILE A 80 -9.58 9.54 -3.33
N GLY A 81 -8.31 9.23 -3.45
CA GLY A 81 -7.88 8.09 -4.24
C GLY A 81 -6.51 7.56 -3.86
N THR A 82 -6.08 6.54 -4.57
CA THR A 82 -4.68 6.11 -4.52
C THR A 82 -3.82 7.04 -5.37
N VAL A 83 -2.53 7.13 -5.05
CA VAL A 83 -1.57 7.92 -5.81
C VAL A 83 -1.56 7.57 -7.30
N ASP A 84 -1.88 6.33 -7.65
CA ASP A 84 -1.96 5.86 -9.03
C ASP A 84 -2.87 6.76 -9.90
N GLN A 85 -3.94 7.34 -9.31
CA GLN A 85 -4.83 8.26 -10.03
C GLN A 85 -4.13 9.56 -10.46
N LEU A 86 -3.19 10.04 -9.64
CA LEU A 86 -2.34 11.18 -9.98
C LEU A 86 -1.26 10.77 -10.99
N LEU A 87 -0.55 9.65 -10.75
CA LEU A 87 0.53 9.19 -11.62
C LEU A 87 0.05 8.90 -13.05
N LEU A 88 -1.22 8.50 -13.22
CA LEU A 88 -1.85 8.35 -14.53
C LEU A 88 -1.89 9.67 -15.34
N ALA A 89 -1.79 10.83 -14.71
CA ALA A 89 -1.68 12.11 -15.42
C ALA A 89 -0.29 12.32 -16.06
N ALA A 90 0.73 11.59 -15.59
CA ALA A 90 2.07 11.61 -16.16
C ALA A 90 2.29 10.58 -17.28
N LEU A 91 1.31 9.74 -17.56
CA LEU A 91 1.39 8.65 -18.56
C LEU A 91 0.73 9.03 -19.88
N ALA A 92 1.41 8.74 -20.99
CA ALA A 92 0.85 8.86 -22.33
C ALA A 92 -0.26 7.81 -22.54
N GLN A 93 -1.51 8.19 -22.28
CA GLN A 93 -2.70 7.34 -22.35
C GLN A 93 -3.90 8.07 -22.93
N LYS A 94 -4.89 7.31 -23.38
CA LYS A 94 -6.17 7.87 -23.82
C LYS A 94 -6.80 8.69 -22.68
N HIS A 95 -7.39 9.84 -23.05
CA HIS A 95 -8.10 10.73 -22.13
C HIS A 95 -7.23 11.36 -21.01
N VAL A 96 -5.89 11.39 -21.15
CA VAL A 96 -5.00 12.05 -20.19
C VAL A 96 -5.37 13.52 -19.97
N MET A 97 -5.91 14.19 -20.99
CA MET A 97 -6.37 15.57 -20.90
C MET A 97 -7.49 15.79 -19.86
N LEU A 98 -8.40 14.83 -19.68
CA LEU A 98 -9.44 14.93 -18.64
C LEU A 98 -8.83 14.90 -17.24
N ARG A 99 -7.70 14.19 -17.06
CA ARG A 99 -6.97 14.16 -15.79
C ARG A 99 -6.29 15.49 -15.52
N HIS A 100 -5.63 16.07 -16.52
CA HIS A 100 -5.01 17.40 -16.42
C HIS A 100 -6.07 18.48 -16.13
N LEU A 101 -7.19 18.48 -16.86
CA LEU A 101 -8.31 19.39 -16.60
C LEU A 101 -8.84 19.24 -15.16
N GLY A 102 -9.01 18.00 -14.70
CA GLY A 102 -9.47 17.72 -13.34
C GLY A 102 -8.51 18.17 -12.25
N LEU A 103 -7.21 18.19 -12.51
CA LEU A 103 -6.18 18.60 -11.55
C LEU A 103 -5.93 20.11 -11.55
N ALA A 104 -6.08 20.79 -12.69
CA ALA A 104 -5.68 22.19 -12.88
C ALA A 104 -6.36 23.20 -11.92
N GLY A 105 -7.53 22.88 -11.38
CA GLY A 105 -8.26 23.74 -10.44
C GLY A 105 -8.28 23.25 -8.99
N LYS A 106 -7.43 22.31 -8.59
CA LYS A 106 -7.47 21.70 -7.26
C LYS A 106 -6.28 22.08 -6.38
N VAL A 107 -6.40 21.78 -5.10
CA VAL A 107 -5.27 21.58 -4.19
C VAL A 107 -4.97 20.09 -4.16
N VAL A 108 -3.73 19.69 -4.43
CA VAL A 108 -3.31 18.29 -4.47
C VAL A 108 -2.53 17.97 -3.20
N ILE A 109 -3.02 16.97 -2.44
CA ILE A 109 -2.36 16.50 -1.22
C ILE A 109 -1.91 15.06 -1.45
N ILE A 110 -0.61 14.80 -1.30
CA ILE A 110 0.01 13.47 -1.48
C ILE A 110 0.61 13.04 -0.16
N ASP A 111 0.04 11.98 0.41
CA ASP A 111 0.51 11.39 1.66
C ASP A 111 1.48 10.23 1.38
N GLU A 112 2.43 10.01 2.32
CA GLU A 112 3.46 8.96 2.26
C GLU A 112 4.29 8.98 0.97
N CYS A 113 4.70 10.19 0.52
CA CYS A 113 5.41 10.35 -0.77
C CYS A 113 6.81 9.71 -0.81
N HIS A 114 7.34 9.24 0.32
CA HIS A 114 8.58 8.47 0.39
C HIS A 114 8.44 7.00 -0.03
N ALA A 115 7.24 6.45 -0.03
CA ALA A 115 6.98 5.02 -0.24
C ALA A 115 7.04 4.58 -1.71
N TYR A 116 7.46 5.45 -2.63
CA TYR A 116 7.48 5.17 -4.07
C TYR A 116 8.85 4.70 -4.52
N ASP A 117 8.88 3.67 -5.36
CA ASP A 117 10.11 3.24 -5.99
C ASP A 117 10.55 4.20 -7.13
N THR A 118 11.73 3.99 -7.68
CA THR A 118 12.30 4.86 -8.72
C THR A 118 11.41 4.96 -9.96
N TYR A 119 10.72 3.88 -10.33
CA TYR A 119 9.80 3.86 -11.47
C TYR A 119 8.60 4.80 -11.25
N MET A 120 7.93 4.66 -10.11
CA MET A 120 6.82 5.54 -9.72
C MET A 120 7.27 6.99 -9.50
N ASN A 121 8.49 7.18 -8.99
CA ASN A 121 9.07 8.50 -8.78
C ASN A 121 9.22 9.28 -10.10
N CYS A 122 9.55 8.62 -11.21
CA CYS A 122 9.59 9.28 -12.53
C CYS A 122 8.23 9.88 -12.93
N TYR A 123 7.15 9.16 -12.65
CA TYR A 123 5.80 9.66 -12.92
C TYR A 123 5.37 10.76 -11.95
N LEU A 124 5.76 10.64 -10.68
CA LEU A 124 5.48 11.69 -9.70
C LEU A 124 6.18 12.99 -10.08
N ASP A 125 7.44 12.92 -10.46
CA ASP A 125 8.21 14.10 -10.87
C ASP A 125 7.57 14.76 -12.10
N ARG A 126 7.18 13.97 -13.12
CA ARG A 126 6.49 14.49 -14.30
C ARG A 126 5.12 15.09 -13.96
N ALA A 127 4.37 14.48 -13.05
CA ALA A 127 3.11 15.04 -12.57
C ALA A 127 3.32 16.38 -11.86
N LEU A 128 4.36 16.47 -11.01
CA LEU A 128 4.73 17.72 -10.32
C LEU A 128 5.17 18.83 -11.29
N GLU A 129 5.91 18.51 -12.35
CA GLU A 129 6.26 19.47 -13.40
C GLU A 129 5.00 20.09 -14.02
N TRP A 130 4.00 19.28 -14.35
CA TRP A 130 2.74 19.77 -14.89
C TRP A 130 1.89 20.53 -13.86
N LEU A 131 1.83 20.07 -12.61
CA LEU A 131 1.13 20.77 -11.54
C LEU A 131 1.77 22.15 -11.27
N GLY A 132 3.10 22.22 -11.28
CA GLY A 132 3.83 23.49 -11.17
C GLY A 132 3.56 24.42 -12.35
N TRP A 133 3.49 23.89 -13.57
CA TRP A 133 3.12 24.64 -14.76
C TRP A 133 1.72 25.25 -14.67
N TYR A 134 0.75 24.49 -14.14
CA TYR A 134 -0.61 24.98 -13.89
C TYR A 134 -0.72 25.86 -12.65
N LYS A 135 0.35 26.02 -11.87
CA LYS A 135 0.36 26.71 -10.56
C LYS A 135 -0.63 26.09 -9.55
N VAL A 136 -0.82 24.79 -9.63
CA VAL A 136 -1.65 24.03 -8.70
C VAL A 136 -0.95 23.94 -7.36
N PRO A 137 -1.57 24.33 -6.23
CA PRO A 137 -0.99 24.13 -4.92
C PRO A 137 -0.81 22.64 -4.61
N VAL A 138 0.39 22.23 -4.20
CA VAL A 138 0.72 20.84 -3.88
C VAL A 138 1.26 20.74 -2.46
N ILE A 139 0.74 19.81 -1.68
CA ILE A 139 1.20 19.47 -0.32
C ILE A 139 1.71 18.04 -0.33
N LEU A 140 2.99 17.85 -0.02
CA LEU A 140 3.62 16.53 0.08
C LEU A 140 3.88 16.22 1.56
N LEU A 141 3.34 15.09 2.03
CA LEU A 141 3.50 14.63 3.40
C LEU A 141 4.39 13.38 3.42
N SER A 142 5.33 13.34 4.36
CA SER A 142 6.24 12.22 4.52
C SER A 142 6.81 12.17 5.93
N ALA A 143 6.90 10.97 6.50
CA ALA A 143 7.57 10.74 7.78
C ALA A 143 9.09 10.60 7.65
N THR A 144 9.60 10.10 6.52
CA THR A 144 10.99 9.64 6.36
C THR A 144 11.58 10.00 4.99
N LEU A 145 11.43 11.27 4.57
CA LEU A 145 11.87 11.72 3.25
C LEU A 145 13.39 12.03 3.22
N PRO A 146 14.19 11.35 2.37
CA PRO A 146 15.57 11.72 2.15
C PRO A 146 15.72 13.15 1.60
N ALA A 147 16.74 13.89 2.05
CA ALA A 147 16.98 15.28 1.65
C ALA A 147 17.15 15.43 0.14
N ARG A 148 17.84 14.48 -0.50
CA ARG A 148 17.94 14.40 -1.95
C ARG A 148 16.55 14.31 -2.62
N ARG A 149 15.70 13.38 -2.16
CA ARG A 149 14.36 13.22 -2.74
C ARG A 149 13.50 14.47 -2.54
N ARG A 150 13.59 15.10 -1.38
CA ARG A 150 12.95 16.39 -1.13
C ARG A 150 13.38 17.45 -2.15
N ALA A 151 14.68 17.52 -2.46
CA ALA A 151 15.19 18.45 -3.46
C ALA A 151 14.65 18.14 -4.86
N GLU A 152 14.65 16.87 -5.27
CA GLU A 152 14.12 16.44 -6.57
C GLU A 152 12.63 16.82 -6.74
N LEU A 153 11.82 16.62 -5.71
CA LEU A 153 10.39 16.97 -5.72
C LEU A 153 10.15 18.49 -5.88
N VAL A 154 10.92 19.31 -5.15
CA VAL A 154 10.82 20.77 -5.25
C VAL A 154 11.30 21.24 -6.62
N GLU A 155 12.42 20.72 -7.11
CA GLU A 155 12.98 21.07 -8.43
C GLU A 155 12.03 20.67 -9.57
N ALA A 156 11.37 19.51 -9.46
CA ALA A 156 10.35 19.06 -10.42
C ALA A 156 9.17 20.05 -10.47
N TYR A 157 8.63 20.43 -9.32
CA TYR A 157 7.53 21.40 -9.25
C TYR A 157 7.92 22.78 -9.79
N GLN A 158 9.12 23.27 -9.47
CA GLN A 158 9.62 24.55 -9.96
C GLN A 158 10.09 24.51 -11.42
N GLN A 159 10.30 23.30 -11.99
CA GLN A 159 10.92 23.08 -13.30
C GLN A 159 12.30 23.76 -13.42
N LYS A 160 12.99 23.88 -12.31
CA LYS A 160 14.27 24.58 -12.20
C LYS A 160 15.21 23.82 -11.28
N LYS A 161 16.42 23.55 -11.75
CA LYS A 161 17.48 23.01 -10.90
C LYS A 161 17.96 24.09 -9.92
N ALA A 162 17.94 23.78 -8.65
CA ALA A 162 18.52 24.65 -7.64
C ALA A 162 20.06 24.54 -7.64
N VAL A 163 20.72 25.56 -7.12
CA VAL A 163 22.19 25.55 -6.90
C VAL A 163 22.55 24.29 -6.10
N PRO A 164 23.60 23.55 -6.48
CA PRO A 164 23.97 22.28 -5.82
C PRO A 164 24.10 22.39 -4.29
N ASP A 165 24.70 23.45 -3.80
CA ASP A 165 24.99 23.69 -2.38
C ASP A 165 23.96 24.56 -1.66
N ALA A 166 22.75 24.67 -2.20
CA ALA A 166 21.69 25.42 -1.55
C ALA A 166 21.40 24.84 -0.14
N PRO A 167 21.40 25.65 0.93
CA PRO A 167 21.29 25.17 2.32
C PRO A 167 20.05 24.33 2.58
N TRP A 168 18.94 24.63 1.91
CA TRP A 168 17.68 23.88 2.06
C TRP A 168 17.76 22.44 1.53
N LYS A 169 18.71 22.13 0.62
CA LYS A 169 18.90 20.76 0.10
C LYS A 169 19.48 19.80 1.13
N THR A 170 20.32 20.31 2.03
CA THR A 170 21.07 19.49 2.99
C THR A 170 20.53 19.55 4.41
N SER A 171 19.51 20.35 4.67
CA SER A 171 18.90 20.48 5.99
C SER A 171 18.35 19.13 6.49
N CYS A 172 18.70 18.78 7.74
CA CYS A 172 18.30 17.55 8.43
C CYS A 172 17.31 17.81 9.58
N GLY A 173 16.69 18.99 9.65
CA GLY A 173 15.67 19.31 10.66
C GLY A 173 14.51 18.31 10.62
N TYR A 174 13.86 18.06 11.78
CA TYR A 174 12.69 17.19 11.87
C TYR A 174 11.82 17.57 13.08
N PRO A 175 10.53 17.78 12.92
CA PRO A 175 9.80 17.97 11.66
C PRO A 175 10.30 19.19 10.87
N LEU A 176 10.28 19.11 9.55
CA LEU A 176 10.78 20.15 8.66
C LEU A 176 9.72 20.52 7.62
N LEU A 177 9.33 21.79 7.59
CA LEU A 177 8.50 22.35 6.53
C LEU A 177 9.41 22.98 5.47
N THR A 178 9.26 22.57 4.22
CA THR A 178 9.92 23.15 3.05
C THR A 178 8.84 23.59 2.07
N TRP A 179 8.87 24.86 1.63
CA TRP A 179 7.87 25.34 0.66
C TRP A 179 8.49 26.31 -0.34
N THR A 180 7.78 26.50 -1.43
CA THR A 180 8.13 27.46 -2.47
C THR A 180 6.89 28.17 -2.98
N ASP A 181 7.02 29.43 -3.34
CA ASP A 181 6.04 30.23 -4.08
C ASP A 181 6.33 30.27 -5.60
N GLY A 182 7.32 29.47 -6.05
CA GLY A 182 7.81 29.44 -7.42
C GLY A 182 9.07 30.30 -7.63
N ALA A 183 9.39 31.23 -6.74
CA ALA A 183 10.58 32.07 -6.82
C ALA A 183 11.72 31.56 -5.92
N GLU A 184 11.45 31.41 -4.65
CA GLU A 184 12.40 30.98 -3.63
C GLU A 184 11.93 29.72 -2.90
N VAL A 185 12.89 28.98 -2.36
CA VAL A 185 12.63 27.84 -1.47
C VAL A 185 12.91 28.28 -0.03
N LYS A 186 11.90 28.15 0.81
CA LYS A 186 11.94 28.51 2.23
C LYS A 186 11.81 27.27 3.09
N GLN A 187 12.43 27.28 4.27
CA GLN A 187 12.35 26.19 5.22
C GLN A 187 12.19 26.71 6.65
N THR A 188 11.47 25.93 7.46
CA THR A 188 11.43 26.10 8.90
C THR A 188 11.37 24.74 9.60
N ALA A 189 12.18 24.58 10.64
CA ALA A 189 12.05 23.43 11.53
C ALA A 189 10.93 23.72 12.53
N ILE A 190 10.11 22.72 12.79
CA ILE A 190 9.00 22.79 13.75
C ILE A 190 9.47 22.11 15.04
N PRO A 191 9.41 22.78 16.20
CA PRO A 191 9.76 22.11 17.46
C PRO A 191 8.77 20.99 17.74
N PRO A 192 9.23 19.82 18.23
CA PRO A 192 8.34 18.72 18.58
C PRO A 192 7.46 19.08 19.78
N ASP A 193 6.16 18.76 19.72
CA ASP A 193 5.17 19.06 20.77
C ASP A 193 5.28 18.13 21.99
N ALA A 194 5.99 17.04 21.90
CA ALA A 194 6.10 16.04 22.94
C ALA A 194 7.55 15.69 23.26
N PRO A 195 7.87 15.32 24.52
CA PRO A 195 9.20 14.83 24.86
C PRO A 195 9.52 13.60 24.01
N GLY A 196 10.75 13.53 23.53
CA GLY A 196 11.25 12.43 22.76
C GLY A 196 11.20 11.09 23.52
N LYS A 197 11.14 9.99 22.81
CA LYS A 197 11.26 8.65 23.37
C LYS A 197 12.55 7.98 22.88
N THR A 198 13.19 7.22 23.78
CA THR A 198 14.34 6.40 23.41
C THR A 198 13.90 4.95 23.22
N VAL A 199 14.23 4.39 22.06
CA VAL A 199 13.97 2.99 21.72
C VAL A 199 15.27 2.23 21.75
N GLN A 200 15.35 1.16 22.56
CA GLN A 200 16.50 0.26 22.57
C GLN A 200 16.41 -0.71 21.41
N LEU A 201 17.53 -0.87 20.68
CA LEU A 201 17.65 -1.79 19.57
C LEU A 201 18.56 -2.96 19.95
N THR A 202 18.14 -4.17 19.58
CA THR A 202 18.92 -5.39 19.71
C THR A 202 18.83 -6.20 18.43
N THR A 203 19.88 -6.90 18.06
CA THR A 203 19.84 -7.86 16.96
C THR A 203 19.47 -9.23 17.51
N LEU A 204 18.72 -10.00 16.77
CA LEU A 204 18.15 -11.29 17.18
C LEU A 204 18.17 -12.25 15.99
N THR A 205 18.46 -13.52 16.23
CA THR A 205 18.26 -14.60 15.25
C THR A 205 16.86 -15.21 15.37
N GLU A 206 16.36 -15.84 14.31
CA GLU A 206 15.01 -16.43 14.29
C GLU A 206 14.78 -17.48 15.42
N PRO A 207 15.74 -18.38 15.75
CA PRO A 207 15.58 -19.33 16.86
C PRO A 207 15.45 -18.69 18.25
N GLU A 208 15.99 -17.49 18.45
CA GLU A 208 15.95 -16.79 19.75
C GLU A 208 14.61 -16.05 19.99
N LEU A 209 13.82 -15.89 18.94
CA LEU A 209 12.56 -15.14 18.96
C LEU A 209 11.55 -15.62 20.01
N PRO A 210 11.23 -16.94 20.15
CA PRO A 210 10.28 -17.40 21.16
C PRO A 210 10.75 -17.12 22.60
N ALA A 211 12.05 -17.25 22.87
CA ALA A 211 12.64 -16.99 24.20
C ALA A 211 12.55 -15.50 24.57
N LEU A 212 12.80 -14.60 23.62
CA LEU A 212 12.63 -13.16 23.81
C LEU A 212 11.17 -12.82 24.16
N LEU A 213 10.22 -13.30 23.35
CA LEU A 213 8.79 -12.98 23.54
C LEU A 213 8.25 -13.57 24.84
N ARG A 214 8.63 -14.80 25.21
CA ARG A 214 8.25 -15.41 26.50
C ARG A 214 8.70 -14.54 27.67
N ARG A 215 9.93 -14.05 27.66
CA ARG A 215 10.46 -13.17 28.70
C ARG A 215 9.78 -11.81 28.73
N LYS A 216 9.54 -11.20 27.57
CA LYS A 216 8.94 -9.86 27.46
C LYS A 216 7.46 -9.86 27.85
N LEU A 217 6.72 -10.89 27.48
CA LEU A 217 5.28 -11.03 27.76
C LEU A 217 4.95 -11.82 29.03
N ALA A 218 5.93 -12.03 29.93
CA ALA A 218 5.73 -12.79 31.17
C ALA A 218 4.69 -12.17 32.10
N GLU A 219 4.55 -10.85 32.08
CA GLU A 219 3.59 -10.07 32.89
C GLU A 219 2.44 -9.51 32.04
N GLY A 220 2.19 -10.08 30.86
CA GLY A 220 1.18 -9.60 29.91
C GLY A 220 1.71 -8.59 28.91
N GLY A 221 0.80 -7.86 28.24
CA GLY A 221 1.11 -6.94 27.16
C GLY A 221 1.00 -7.58 25.77
N CYS A 222 1.41 -6.84 24.72
CA CYS A 222 1.33 -7.32 23.34
C CYS A 222 2.64 -7.12 22.59
N ALA A 223 2.90 -8.04 21.65
CA ALA A 223 4.04 -7.99 20.75
C ALA A 223 3.60 -7.84 19.29
N GLY A 224 4.39 -7.08 18.51
CA GLY A 224 4.33 -7.12 17.05
C GLY A 224 5.57 -7.77 16.48
N VAL A 225 5.39 -8.65 15.51
CA VAL A 225 6.46 -9.27 14.72
C VAL A 225 6.23 -8.93 13.26
N ILE A 226 7.02 -8.02 12.70
CA ILE A 226 6.86 -7.53 11.33
C ILE A 226 7.97 -8.10 10.46
N VAL A 227 7.58 -8.88 9.45
CA VAL A 227 8.52 -9.50 8.50
C VAL A 227 8.26 -9.04 7.07
N ASN A 228 9.17 -9.35 6.16
CA ASN A 228 9.18 -8.77 4.82
C ASN A 228 8.37 -9.57 3.79
N THR A 229 8.05 -10.85 4.08
CA THR A 229 7.28 -11.70 3.17
C THR A 229 6.15 -12.43 3.88
N VAL A 230 5.07 -12.72 3.15
CA VAL A 230 3.93 -13.46 3.69
C VAL A 230 4.32 -14.87 4.11
N LYS A 231 5.11 -15.58 3.28
CA LYS A 231 5.58 -16.92 3.59
C LYS A 231 6.37 -16.98 4.91
N LYS A 232 7.21 -15.97 5.16
CA LYS A 232 7.95 -15.86 6.44
C LYS A 232 7.02 -15.54 7.60
N ALA A 233 6.02 -14.68 7.39
CA ALA A 233 5.02 -14.39 8.43
C ALA A 233 4.25 -15.65 8.83
N GLN A 234 3.82 -16.46 7.87
CA GLN A 234 3.14 -17.75 8.11
C GLN A 234 4.04 -18.72 8.88
N LYS A 235 5.32 -18.87 8.46
CA LYS A 235 6.32 -19.73 9.14
C LYS A 235 6.55 -19.29 10.59
N ILE A 236 6.75 -18.00 10.82
CA ILE A 236 6.99 -17.46 12.18
C ILE A 236 5.74 -17.60 13.04
N ALA A 237 4.54 -17.36 12.50
CA ALA A 237 3.30 -17.54 13.24
C ALA A 237 3.14 -19.00 13.70
N GLN A 238 3.43 -19.96 12.82
CA GLN A 238 3.44 -21.38 13.19
C GLN A 238 4.46 -21.68 14.29
N LEU A 239 5.71 -21.25 14.13
CA LEU A 239 6.77 -21.42 15.13
C LEU A 239 6.35 -20.88 16.52
N LEU A 240 5.71 -19.70 16.54
CA LEU A 240 5.28 -19.07 17.78
C LEU A 240 4.08 -19.78 18.42
N ARG A 241 3.12 -20.28 17.65
CA ARG A 241 1.99 -21.10 18.16
C ARG A 241 2.49 -22.39 18.81
N GLU A 242 3.48 -23.05 18.19
CA GLU A 242 4.08 -24.28 18.73
C GLU A 242 4.96 -24.00 19.99
N SER A 243 5.73 -22.90 19.98
CA SER A 243 6.65 -22.58 21.06
C SER A 243 6.00 -21.86 22.26
N LEU A 244 4.89 -21.16 22.05
CA LEU A 244 4.19 -20.31 23.03
C LEU A 244 2.68 -20.62 23.03
N PRO A 245 2.26 -21.84 23.41
CA PRO A 245 0.86 -22.27 23.33
C PRO A 245 -0.07 -21.50 24.29
N ASP A 246 0.49 -20.81 25.28
CA ASP A 246 -0.20 -19.94 26.22
C ASP A 246 -0.46 -18.54 25.67
N LYS A 247 0.05 -18.19 24.50
CA LYS A 247 -0.09 -16.89 23.86
C LYS A 247 -0.99 -16.98 22.62
N GLU A 248 -1.78 -15.94 22.39
CA GLU A 248 -2.58 -15.82 21.18
C GLU A 248 -1.73 -15.25 20.05
N VAL A 249 -1.55 -16.01 18.98
CA VAL A 249 -0.80 -15.60 17.79
C VAL A 249 -1.76 -15.30 16.64
N GLN A 250 -1.89 -14.01 16.30
CA GLN A 250 -2.67 -13.55 15.17
C GLN A 250 -1.77 -13.22 13.98
N LEU A 251 -2.19 -13.64 12.78
CA LEU A 251 -1.48 -13.38 11.53
C LEU A 251 -2.22 -12.29 10.74
N PHE A 252 -1.47 -11.31 10.19
CA PHE A 252 -2.03 -10.21 9.42
C PHE A 252 -1.18 -9.86 8.20
N HIS A 253 -1.68 -10.18 6.98
CA HIS A 253 -1.00 -9.92 5.71
C HIS A 253 -1.97 -9.75 4.53
N ALA A 254 -1.43 -9.49 3.34
CA ALA A 254 -2.23 -9.18 2.15
C ALA A 254 -2.94 -10.38 1.50
N GLN A 255 -2.59 -11.63 1.87
CA GLN A 255 -3.17 -12.85 1.29
C GLN A 255 -4.33 -13.42 2.13
N PHE A 256 -5.11 -12.54 2.75
CA PHE A 256 -6.44 -12.86 3.26
C PHE A 256 -7.51 -12.34 2.29
N LEU A 257 -8.65 -13.03 2.22
CA LEU A 257 -9.85 -12.51 1.58
C LEU A 257 -10.18 -11.11 2.13
N MET A 258 -10.69 -10.26 1.29
CA MET A 258 -11.02 -8.88 1.69
C MET A 258 -11.91 -8.80 2.93
N PRO A 259 -13.01 -9.60 3.07
CA PRO A 259 -13.82 -9.61 4.28
C PRO A 259 -13.05 -10.09 5.52
N ASP A 260 -12.26 -11.17 5.39
CA ASP A 260 -11.47 -11.70 6.51
C ASP A 260 -10.40 -10.70 6.96
N ARG A 261 -9.78 -10.02 5.99
CA ARG A 261 -8.79 -8.97 6.27
C ARG A 261 -9.43 -7.79 7.00
N ALA A 262 -10.60 -7.33 6.55
CA ALA A 262 -11.33 -6.23 7.20
C ALA A 262 -11.76 -6.61 8.63
N ALA A 263 -12.25 -7.83 8.84
CA ALA A 263 -12.60 -8.33 10.18
C ALA A 263 -11.38 -8.37 11.11
N ARG A 264 -10.22 -8.84 10.63
CA ARG A 264 -8.95 -8.86 11.39
C ARG A 264 -8.45 -7.45 11.71
N GLU A 265 -8.51 -6.54 10.76
CA GLU A 265 -8.14 -5.14 10.95
C GLU A 265 -8.98 -4.51 12.07
N ASN A 266 -10.30 -4.68 12.02
CA ASN A 266 -11.21 -4.20 13.06
C ASN A 266 -10.89 -4.83 14.43
N GLN A 267 -10.61 -6.12 14.47
CA GLN A 267 -10.23 -6.83 15.68
C GLN A 267 -8.92 -6.29 16.26
N LEU A 268 -7.89 -6.08 15.43
CA LEU A 268 -6.62 -5.50 15.84
C LEU A 268 -6.81 -4.08 16.39
N MET A 269 -7.58 -3.25 15.69
CA MET A 269 -7.88 -1.89 16.14
C MET A 269 -8.62 -1.88 17.50
N ALA A 270 -9.55 -2.80 17.72
CA ALA A 270 -10.25 -2.94 18.99
C ALA A 270 -9.34 -3.42 20.14
N ARG A 271 -8.32 -4.25 19.82
CA ARG A 271 -7.42 -4.85 20.83
C ARG A 271 -6.20 -3.99 21.14
N ILE A 272 -5.56 -3.42 20.12
CA ILE A 272 -4.28 -2.70 20.27
C ILE A 272 -4.30 -1.28 19.67
N GLY A 273 -5.46 -0.77 19.28
CA GLY A 273 -5.63 0.62 18.85
C GLY A 273 -5.61 1.62 20.00
N LYS A 274 -5.75 2.91 19.69
CA LYS A 274 -5.67 4.03 20.65
C LYS A 274 -6.61 3.87 21.86
N GLY A 275 -7.83 3.43 21.66
CA GLY A 275 -8.87 3.28 22.68
C GLY A 275 -8.92 1.91 23.36
N SER A 276 -7.96 1.01 23.10
CA SER A 276 -8.01 -0.35 23.64
C SER A 276 -7.76 -0.40 25.16
N ALA A 277 -8.56 -1.23 25.87
CA ALA A 277 -8.37 -1.51 27.28
C ALA A 277 -7.11 -2.38 27.50
N PRO A 278 -6.39 -2.20 28.64
CA PRO A 278 -5.16 -2.94 28.93
C PRO A 278 -5.34 -4.46 28.87
N GLU A 279 -6.45 -4.97 29.42
CA GLU A 279 -6.74 -6.41 29.51
C GLU A 279 -6.88 -7.09 28.14
N ARG A 280 -7.35 -6.37 27.13
CA ARG A 280 -7.53 -6.88 25.77
C ARG A 280 -6.22 -7.08 25.02
N ARG A 281 -5.15 -6.47 25.52
CA ARG A 281 -3.81 -6.50 24.90
C ARG A 281 -2.97 -7.68 25.38
N ASN A 282 -3.30 -8.23 26.54
CA ASN A 282 -2.49 -9.26 27.18
C ASN A 282 -2.38 -10.52 26.32
N ASP A 283 -1.18 -11.08 26.34
CA ASP A 283 -0.84 -12.36 25.71
C ASP A 283 -1.05 -12.40 24.18
N LEU A 284 -1.13 -11.23 23.55
CA LEU A 284 -1.30 -11.10 22.11
C LEU A 284 0.04 -10.93 21.38
N ILE A 285 0.29 -11.77 20.40
CA ILE A 285 1.39 -11.65 19.45
C ILE A 285 0.77 -11.45 18.05
N VAL A 286 1.04 -10.32 17.42
CA VAL A 286 0.61 -10.05 16.04
C VAL A 286 1.78 -10.24 15.12
N VAL A 287 1.71 -11.23 14.24
CA VAL A 287 2.70 -11.47 13.19
C VAL A 287 2.16 -10.92 11.89
N GLY A 288 2.92 -10.09 11.19
CA GLY A 288 2.44 -9.52 9.94
C GLY A 288 3.54 -9.03 9.03
N THR A 289 3.12 -8.44 7.92
CA THR A 289 4.01 -7.87 6.90
C THR A 289 3.85 -6.35 6.82
N GLN A 290 4.25 -5.75 5.71
CA GLN A 290 4.15 -4.30 5.46
C GLN A 290 2.74 -3.71 5.69
N VAL A 291 1.71 -4.52 5.73
CA VAL A 291 0.34 -4.07 6.05
C VAL A 291 0.22 -3.49 7.47
N MET A 292 1.15 -3.83 8.37
CA MET A 292 1.21 -3.28 9.73
C MET A 292 1.96 -1.94 9.81
N GLU A 293 2.73 -1.59 8.78
CA GLU A 293 3.52 -0.34 8.74
C GLU A 293 2.67 0.88 8.45
N GLN A 294 1.62 0.70 7.62
CA GLN A 294 0.83 1.79 7.08
C GLN A 294 -0.65 1.64 7.45
N SER A 295 -1.33 2.75 7.56
CA SER A 295 -2.79 2.86 7.69
C SER A 295 -3.42 2.41 9.03
N LEU A 296 -2.70 1.72 9.92
CA LEU A 296 -3.22 1.25 11.20
C LEU A 296 -2.73 2.11 12.36
N ASP A 297 -3.64 2.58 13.20
CA ASP A 297 -3.30 3.28 14.45
C ASP A 297 -3.17 2.28 15.61
N ILE A 298 -2.23 1.34 15.47
CA ILE A 298 -1.91 0.32 16.46
C ILE A 298 -0.75 0.75 17.36
N ASP A 299 -0.77 0.22 18.58
CA ASP A 299 0.23 0.50 19.61
C ASP A 299 0.77 -0.81 20.20
N LEU A 300 2.03 -1.10 19.94
CA LEU A 300 2.73 -2.31 20.38
C LEU A 300 3.56 -2.02 21.63
N ASP A 301 3.66 -3.00 22.52
CA ASP A 301 4.44 -2.89 23.75
C ASP A 301 5.89 -3.38 23.56
N VAL A 302 6.10 -4.34 22.66
CA VAL A 302 7.41 -4.77 22.15
C VAL A 302 7.31 -5.00 20.65
N LEU A 303 8.35 -4.64 19.93
CA LEU A 303 8.45 -4.84 18.49
C LEU A 303 9.62 -5.78 18.16
N VAL A 304 9.33 -6.77 17.32
CA VAL A 304 10.34 -7.52 16.59
C VAL A 304 10.15 -7.23 15.11
N THR A 305 11.20 -6.92 14.41
CA THR A 305 11.12 -6.62 12.98
C THR A 305 12.24 -7.32 12.23
N GLU A 306 11.93 -7.87 11.08
CA GLU A 306 12.96 -8.31 10.15
C GLU A 306 13.74 -7.10 9.63
N LEU A 307 15.04 -7.28 9.34
CA LEU A 307 15.88 -6.22 8.77
C LEU A 307 15.25 -5.69 7.48
N CYS A 308 15.09 -4.37 7.39
CA CYS A 308 14.48 -3.66 6.27
C CYS A 308 15.19 -2.30 6.10
N PRO A 309 14.95 -1.55 5.02
CA PRO A 309 15.45 -0.20 4.86
C PRO A 309 15.14 0.71 6.05
N MET A 310 16.03 1.65 6.36
CA MET A 310 15.99 2.46 7.58
C MET A 310 14.69 3.28 7.71
N ASP A 311 14.17 3.80 6.63
CA ASP A 311 12.91 4.55 6.58
C ASP A 311 11.72 3.68 7.02
N LEU A 312 11.66 2.43 6.54
CA LEU A 312 10.64 1.45 6.95
C LEU A 312 10.85 0.98 8.40
N LEU A 313 12.10 0.77 8.81
CA LEU A 313 12.41 0.44 10.21
C LEU A 313 11.88 1.52 11.16
N LEU A 314 12.09 2.79 10.85
CA LEU A 314 11.59 3.91 11.63
C LEU A 314 10.05 3.98 11.66
N GLN A 315 9.37 3.65 10.55
CA GLN A 315 7.91 3.56 10.51
C GLN A 315 7.37 2.41 11.37
N ARG A 316 8.03 1.23 11.33
CA ARG A 316 7.72 0.10 12.21
C ARG A 316 7.91 0.47 13.68
N ILE A 317 9.02 1.11 14.01
CA ILE A 317 9.28 1.65 15.36
C ILE A 317 8.24 2.71 15.75
N GLY A 318 7.68 3.44 14.81
CA GLY A 318 6.57 4.36 15.02
C GLY A 318 5.29 3.69 15.55
N ARG A 319 5.17 2.35 15.49
CA ARG A 319 4.06 1.56 16.07
C ARG A 319 4.37 1.09 17.50
N LEU A 320 5.61 1.20 17.95
CA LEU A 320 6.05 0.83 19.29
C LEU A 320 5.84 2.00 20.25
N HIS A 321 5.14 1.79 21.36
CA HIS A 321 4.81 2.83 22.35
C HIS A 321 4.23 4.11 21.70
N ARG A 322 3.29 3.90 20.78
CA ARG A 322 2.68 4.99 20.00
C ARG A 322 1.79 5.88 20.84
N HIS A 323 1.06 5.28 21.79
CA HIS A 323 0.17 5.99 22.69
C HIS A 323 0.67 5.93 24.12
N ARG A 324 0.42 7.00 24.88
CA ARG A 324 0.73 7.05 26.31
C ARG A 324 -0.21 6.12 27.07
N ARG A 325 0.34 5.10 27.73
CA ARG A 325 -0.40 4.14 28.57
C ARG A 325 0.51 3.46 29.57
N SER A 326 -0.08 2.91 30.64
CA SER A 326 0.63 2.02 31.57
C SER A 326 0.98 0.72 30.86
N ARG A 327 2.18 0.20 31.12
CA ARG A 327 2.70 -1.07 30.59
C ARG A 327 3.31 -1.92 31.71
N PRO A 328 3.29 -3.27 31.57
CA PRO A 328 3.99 -4.16 32.50
C PRO A 328 5.48 -3.82 32.64
N ALA A 329 6.09 -4.14 33.78
CA ALA A 329 7.46 -3.76 34.08
C ALA A 329 8.47 -4.16 33.00
N PRO A 330 8.43 -5.38 32.38
CA PRO A 330 9.35 -5.76 31.31
C PRO A 330 9.20 -4.97 30.01
N LEU A 331 8.07 -4.22 29.87
CA LEU A 331 7.66 -3.50 28.66
C LEU A 331 7.65 -1.98 28.84
N GLN A 332 8.04 -1.45 30.01
CA GLN A 332 8.10 0.00 30.25
C GLN A 332 9.11 0.71 29.35
N GLN A 333 10.23 0.05 29.06
CA GLN A 333 11.22 0.57 28.12
C GLN A 333 10.89 0.09 26.70
N ALA A 334 10.75 1.03 25.76
CA ALA A 334 10.54 0.71 24.37
C ALA A 334 11.72 -0.09 23.81
N CYS A 335 11.44 -1.29 23.31
CA CYS A 335 12.44 -2.22 22.80
C CYS A 335 12.03 -2.74 21.43
N CYS A 336 12.93 -2.61 20.46
CA CYS A 336 12.79 -3.18 19.13
C CYS A 336 13.93 -4.17 18.87
N ALA A 337 13.59 -5.44 18.61
CA ALA A 337 14.55 -6.44 18.20
C ALA A 337 14.53 -6.60 16.68
N VAL A 338 15.70 -6.54 16.04
CA VAL A 338 15.85 -6.69 14.60
C VAL A 338 16.29 -8.12 14.29
N LEU A 339 15.44 -8.87 13.59
CA LEU A 339 15.78 -10.19 13.07
C LEU A 339 16.76 -10.04 11.90
N ASP A 340 17.94 -10.58 12.05
CA ASP A 340 18.99 -10.55 11.05
C ASP A 340 19.69 -11.90 10.94
N THR A 341 20.15 -12.24 9.74
CA THR A 341 20.82 -13.50 9.43
C THR A 341 22.32 -13.50 9.75
N GLY A 342 22.89 -12.33 10.14
CA GLY A 342 24.32 -12.16 10.40
C GLY A 342 25.08 -11.43 9.29
N GLU A 343 26.42 -11.36 9.41
CA GLU A 343 27.25 -10.42 8.64
C GLU A 343 27.31 -10.71 7.13
N ASP A 344 27.30 -11.97 6.72
CA ASP A 344 27.64 -12.38 5.34
C ASP A 344 26.43 -12.64 4.43
N ALA A 345 25.21 -12.64 4.95
CA ALA A 345 24.03 -12.95 4.16
C ALA A 345 22.81 -12.13 4.61
N PHE A 346 21.84 -11.99 3.70
CA PHE A 346 20.50 -11.49 3.99
C PHE A 346 19.48 -12.60 3.73
N ASP A 347 18.31 -12.46 4.33
CA ASP A 347 17.18 -13.32 3.97
C ASP A 347 16.82 -13.11 2.50
N ALA A 348 16.69 -14.23 1.75
CA ALA A 348 16.43 -14.17 0.31
C ALA A 348 15.13 -13.45 -0.05
N GLY A 349 14.10 -13.55 0.80
CA GLY A 349 12.85 -12.80 0.64
C GLY A 349 13.05 -11.31 0.83
N SER A 350 13.85 -10.91 1.82
CA SER A 350 14.20 -9.52 2.09
C SER A 350 15.05 -8.91 0.96
N GLU A 351 16.01 -9.67 0.44
CA GLU A 351 16.80 -9.26 -0.74
C GLU A 351 15.92 -9.04 -1.98
N ALA A 352 14.99 -9.95 -2.23
CA ALA A 352 14.09 -9.84 -3.37
C ALA A 352 13.18 -8.61 -3.29
N VAL A 353 12.81 -8.17 -2.07
CA VAL A 353 11.93 -7.01 -1.85
C VAL A 353 12.70 -5.69 -1.88
N TYR A 354 13.85 -5.61 -1.22
CA TYR A 354 14.54 -4.33 -0.96
C TYR A 354 15.91 -4.19 -1.63
N GLY A 355 16.49 -5.28 -2.10
CA GLY A 355 17.86 -5.31 -2.62
C GLY A 355 18.93 -5.30 -1.51
N GLN A 356 20.10 -5.86 -1.83
CA GLN A 356 21.20 -6.02 -0.86
C GLN A 356 21.77 -4.69 -0.36
N TRP A 357 21.84 -3.67 -1.24
CA TRP A 357 22.48 -2.40 -0.90
C TRP A 357 21.80 -1.66 0.26
N LEU A 358 20.47 -1.51 0.21
CA LEU A 358 19.73 -0.81 1.26
C LEU A 358 19.72 -1.59 2.57
N LEU A 359 19.64 -2.92 2.52
CA LEU A 359 19.75 -3.78 3.71
C LEU A 359 21.13 -3.67 4.34
N TRP A 360 22.19 -3.71 3.53
CA TRP A 360 23.56 -3.56 3.98
C TRP A 360 23.81 -2.19 4.64
N ARG A 361 23.33 -1.12 4.02
CA ARG A 361 23.40 0.23 4.57
C ARG A 361 22.68 0.34 5.92
N THR A 362 21.47 -0.19 5.99
CA THR A 362 20.70 -0.18 7.24
C THR A 362 21.43 -0.95 8.34
N ARG A 363 21.94 -2.15 8.05
CA ARG A 363 22.72 -2.96 9.01
C ARG A 363 23.96 -2.21 9.48
N LYS A 364 24.70 -1.58 8.58
CA LYS A 364 25.91 -0.82 8.87
C LYS A 364 25.66 0.36 9.82
N PHE A 365 24.53 1.03 9.66
CA PHE A 365 24.20 2.23 10.43
C PHE A 365 23.14 1.99 11.52
N LEU A 366 22.85 0.73 11.83
CA LEU A 366 21.91 0.37 12.89
C LEU A 366 22.50 0.73 14.27
N PRO A 367 21.95 1.72 15.00
CA PRO A 367 22.47 2.09 16.31
C PRO A 367 21.97 1.14 17.40
N ARG A 368 22.54 1.21 18.58
CA ARG A 368 22.04 0.47 19.77
C ARG A 368 20.79 1.07 20.39
N SER A 369 20.53 2.34 20.14
CA SER A 369 19.32 3.02 20.56
C SER A 369 18.99 4.16 19.60
N ILE A 370 17.72 4.52 19.49
CA ILE A 370 17.24 5.62 18.67
C ILE A 370 16.43 6.59 19.55
N ARG A 371 16.77 7.86 19.50
CA ARG A 371 15.97 8.95 20.09
C ARG A 371 15.03 9.51 19.05
N LEU A 372 13.75 9.43 19.34
CA LEU A 372 12.69 9.90 18.44
C LEU A 372 12.06 11.16 19.04
N PRO A 373 11.82 12.21 18.24
CA PRO A 373 11.95 12.26 16.78
C PRO A 373 13.34 12.68 16.25
N GLU A 374 14.29 13.05 17.11
CA GLU A 374 15.53 13.78 16.77
C GLU A 374 16.42 13.02 15.78
N GLU A 375 16.46 11.67 15.88
CA GLU A 375 17.37 10.85 15.06
C GLU A 375 16.68 10.28 13.79
N ILE A 376 15.41 10.59 13.53
CA ILE A 376 14.71 10.15 12.30
C ILE A 376 15.46 10.65 11.06
N SER A 377 15.55 11.96 10.91
CA SER A 377 16.18 12.56 9.72
C SER A 377 17.66 12.19 9.60
N PRO A 378 18.50 12.30 10.65
CA PRO A 378 19.91 11.90 10.57
C PRO A 378 20.11 10.46 10.09
N LEU A 379 19.35 9.49 10.61
CA LEU A 379 19.46 8.09 10.20
C LEU A 379 19.03 7.85 8.75
N VAL A 380 17.94 8.48 8.33
CA VAL A 380 17.50 8.43 6.93
C VAL A 380 18.56 9.02 6.00
N GLN A 381 19.08 10.23 6.32
CA GLN A 381 20.12 10.85 5.51
C GLN A 381 21.40 10.01 5.47
N GLN A 382 21.77 9.39 6.57
CA GLN A 382 22.96 8.53 6.65
C GLN A 382 22.84 7.30 5.75
N VAL A 383 21.67 6.67 5.71
CA VAL A 383 21.44 5.47 4.87
C VAL A 383 21.26 5.83 3.39
N TYR A 384 20.57 6.94 3.07
CA TYR A 384 20.24 7.32 1.69
C TYR A 384 21.18 8.35 1.06
N GLY A 385 22.14 8.90 1.81
CA GLY A 385 23.07 9.96 1.37
C GLY A 385 24.45 9.45 0.97
N TRP A 386 24.58 8.29 0.32
CA TRP A 386 25.86 7.64 0.01
C TRP A 386 26.70 8.26 -1.10
N GLU A 387 26.23 9.23 -1.83
CA GLU A 387 26.90 9.80 -3.01
C GLU A 387 28.23 10.49 -2.70
N ARG A 388 28.38 10.94 -1.46
CA ARG A 388 29.59 11.63 -0.97
C ARG A 388 30.51 10.71 -0.15
N GLU A 389 30.15 9.43 0.00
CA GLU A 389 30.91 8.48 0.82
C GLU A 389 31.75 7.54 -0.06
N ALA A 390 32.95 7.22 0.40
CA ALA A 390 33.70 6.13 -0.18
C ALA A 390 32.95 4.81 0.05
N PRO A 391 32.87 3.92 -0.96
CA PRO A 391 32.22 2.64 -0.81
C PRO A 391 32.88 1.80 0.28
N GLY A 392 32.08 1.03 1.03
CA GLY A 392 32.53 0.18 2.14
C GLY A 392 33.28 -1.07 1.69
N GLY A 393 34.43 -0.89 1.01
CA GLY A 393 35.22 -2.01 0.46
C GLY A 393 34.64 -2.59 -0.84
N ALA A 394 35.30 -3.62 -1.38
CA ALA A 394 34.92 -4.23 -2.67
C ALA A 394 33.49 -4.81 -2.70
N GLN A 395 33.01 -5.35 -1.59
CA GLN A 395 31.67 -5.90 -1.47
C GLN A 395 30.60 -4.80 -1.50
N GLY A 396 30.80 -3.71 -0.73
CA GLY A 396 29.91 -2.56 -0.71
C GLY A 396 29.81 -1.90 -2.08
N GLU A 397 30.93 -1.77 -2.81
CA GLU A 397 30.97 -1.24 -4.17
C GLU A 397 30.16 -2.09 -5.14
N LYS A 398 30.30 -3.41 -5.07
CA LYS A 398 29.53 -4.34 -5.92
C LYS A 398 28.03 -4.20 -5.68
N MET A 399 27.59 -4.17 -4.40
CA MET A 399 26.17 -4.04 -4.05
C MET A 399 25.62 -2.68 -4.53
N ARG A 400 26.39 -1.61 -4.37
CA ARG A 400 26.03 -0.27 -4.83
C ARG A 400 25.88 -0.22 -6.35
N CYS A 401 26.85 -0.76 -7.09
CA CYS A 401 26.81 -0.78 -8.55
C CYS A 401 25.57 -1.54 -9.08
N VAL A 402 25.26 -2.70 -8.51
CA VAL A 402 24.05 -3.47 -8.87
C VAL A 402 22.79 -2.67 -8.57
N TYR A 403 22.73 -1.99 -7.42
CA TYR A 403 21.60 -1.14 -7.05
C TYR A 403 21.41 0.01 -8.04
N GLU A 404 22.45 0.79 -8.31
CA GLU A 404 22.41 1.94 -9.22
C GLU A 404 22.00 1.51 -10.63
N GLN A 405 22.57 0.44 -11.17
CA GLN A 405 22.16 -0.13 -12.48
C GLN A 405 20.69 -0.55 -12.49
N THR A 406 20.20 -1.09 -11.39
CA THR A 406 18.78 -1.46 -11.27
C THR A 406 17.88 -0.24 -11.29
N GLN A 407 18.27 0.85 -10.57
CA GLN A 407 17.52 2.10 -10.58
C GLN A 407 17.52 2.76 -11.96
N GLU A 408 18.65 2.76 -12.66
CA GLU A 408 18.75 3.27 -14.05
C GLU A 408 17.85 2.51 -15.01
N LYS A 409 17.83 1.16 -14.93
CA LYS A 409 16.92 0.34 -15.75
C LYS A 409 15.44 0.65 -15.46
N LYS A 410 15.08 0.84 -14.20
CA LYS A 410 13.72 1.23 -13.81
C LYS A 410 13.35 2.59 -14.38
N LYS A 411 14.26 3.56 -14.28
CA LYS A 411 14.08 4.90 -14.83
C LYS A 411 13.89 4.87 -16.33
N ALA A 412 14.76 4.20 -17.06
CA ALA A 412 14.67 4.07 -18.52
C ALA A 412 13.35 3.43 -18.98
N ARG A 413 12.85 2.43 -18.23
CA ARG A 413 11.53 1.83 -18.51
C ARG A 413 10.38 2.79 -18.27
N ALA A 414 10.44 3.60 -17.21
CA ALA A 414 9.40 4.59 -16.91
C ALA A 414 9.35 5.69 -17.99
N GLU A 415 10.51 6.16 -18.45
CA GLU A 415 10.64 7.24 -19.42
C GLU A 415 9.91 6.97 -20.75
N VAL A 416 9.80 5.70 -21.15
CA VAL A 416 9.09 5.28 -22.39
C VAL A 416 7.61 5.67 -22.38
N TYR A 417 7.03 5.86 -21.22
CA TYR A 417 5.57 6.07 -21.08
C TYR A 417 5.21 7.47 -20.59
N LEU A 418 6.19 8.32 -20.34
CA LEU A 418 5.95 9.67 -19.83
C LEU A 418 5.30 10.58 -20.89
N VAL A 419 4.35 11.39 -20.45
CA VAL A 419 3.92 12.56 -21.25
C VAL A 419 5.10 13.54 -21.43
N PRO A 420 5.12 14.38 -22.48
CA PRO A 420 6.16 15.40 -22.66
C PRO A 420 6.28 16.34 -21.46
N GLN A 421 7.43 16.98 -21.31
CA GLN A 421 7.60 18.04 -20.33
C GLN A 421 6.84 19.30 -20.74
N PRO A 422 6.35 20.13 -19.79
CA PRO A 422 5.62 21.35 -20.09
C PRO A 422 6.40 22.33 -20.99
N GLU A 423 7.71 22.49 -20.76
CA GLU A 423 8.56 23.40 -21.57
C GLU A 423 8.72 22.93 -23.01
N THR A 424 8.86 21.62 -23.24
CA THR A 424 8.97 21.04 -24.60
C THR A 424 7.69 21.28 -25.38
N HIS A 425 6.55 21.24 -24.69
CA HIS A 425 5.25 21.54 -25.30
C HIS A 425 5.12 23.02 -25.70
N ARG A 426 5.74 23.92 -24.95
CA ARG A 426 5.79 25.37 -25.25
C ARG A 426 6.60 25.67 -26.50
N LEU A 427 7.73 24.97 -26.70
CA LEU A 427 8.59 25.14 -27.88
C LEU A 427 7.98 24.54 -29.16
N ALA A 428 7.12 23.56 -29.01
CA ALA A 428 6.35 22.92 -30.07
C ALA A 428 5.08 23.71 -30.43
N GLN A 429 5.09 25.03 -30.32
CA GLN A 429 3.93 25.92 -30.52
C GLN A 429 3.18 25.80 -31.85
N LEU A 430 3.61 24.91 -32.70
CA LEU A 430 2.91 24.57 -33.96
C LEU A 430 1.98 23.36 -33.81
N ASN A 431 2.06 22.63 -32.70
CA ASN A 431 1.26 21.44 -32.47
C ASN A 431 0.32 21.68 -31.29
N THR A 432 -0.92 21.86 -31.62
CA THR A 432 -2.03 22.13 -30.76
C THR A 432 -2.34 20.95 -29.82
N LEU A 433 -3.29 21.12 -28.91
CA LEU A 433 -3.97 20.05 -28.13
C LEU A 433 -4.27 18.79 -28.99
N ASP A 434 -4.33 18.92 -30.31
CA ASP A 434 -4.45 17.84 -31.29
C ASP A 434 -3.34 16.77 -31.18
N ASP A 435 -2.08 17.11 -30.88
CA ASP A 435 -1.03 16.11 -30.72
C ASP A 435 -1.24 15.20 -29.49
N TRP A 436 -1.86 15.72 -28.45
CA TRP A 436 -2.26 14.92 -27.31
C TRP A 436 -3.46 14.02 -27.62
N MET A 437 -4.27 14.43 -28.60
CA MET A 437 -5.42 13.67 -29.08
C MET A 437 -5.02 12.69 -30.19
N GLN A 438 -4.07 13.03 -31.05
CA GLN A 438 -3.59 12.20 -32.17
C GLN A 438 -2.61 11.10 -31.72
N ASN A 439 -1.92 11.25 -30.60
CA ASN A 439 -1.22 10.16 -29.92
C ASN A 439 -2.19 9.13 -29.32
N GLU A 440 -3.36 8.97 -29.90
CA GLU A 440 -4.37 7.95 -29.58
C GLU A 440 -3.96 6.50 -29.91
N GLY A 441 -2.77 6.25 -30.49
CA GLY A 441 -2.05 4.98 -30.41
C GLY A 441 -1.66 4.63 -28.96
N ALA A 442 -1.93 5.56 -28.06
CA ALA A 442 -1.79 5.47 -26.63
C ALA A 442 -2.67 4.35 -26.04
N ARG A 443 -2.12 3.70 -25.05
CA ARG A 443 -2.66 2.54 -24.35
C ARG A 443 -4.09 2.74 -23.86
N SER A 444 -4.86 1.68 -23.87
CA SER A 444 -6.13 1.61 -23.17
C SER A 444 -5.94 1.86 -21.66
N ASP A 445 -6.94 2.43 -20.97
CA ASP A 445 -6.89 2.66 -19.52
C ASP A 445 -6.39 1.45 -18.68
N PRO A 446 -6.79 0.19 -18.95
CA PRO A 446 -6.26 -0.96 -18.24
C PRO A 446 -4.75 -1.17 -18.44
N ALA A 447 -4.24 -1.01 -19.68
CA ALA A 447 -2.81 -1.14 -19.97
C ALA A 447 -1.98 0.00 -19.34
N ALA A 448 -2.53 1.21 -19.26
CA ALA A 448 -1.91 2.35 -18.60
C ALA A 448 -1.85 2.14 -17.08
N ARG A 449 -2.90 1.63 -16.46
CA ARG A 449 -2.91 1.29 -15.04
C ARG A 449 -1.90 0.21 -14.68
N ALA A 450 -1.75 -0.80 -15.54
CA ALA A 450 -0.72 -1.83 -15.39
C ALA A 450 0.70 -1.24 -15.50
N ALA A 451 0.87 -0.13 -16.24
CA ALA A 451 2.16 0.54 -16.44
C ALA A 451 2.51 1.57 -15.34
N VAL A 452 1.64 1.87 -14.38
CA VAL A 452 1.94 2.81 -13.27
C VAL A 452 2.94 2.24 -12.27
N ARG A 453 3.02 0.93 -12.14
CA ARG A 453 3.90 0.24 -11.18
C ARG A 453 4.86 -0.68 -11.90
N ASP A 454 6.13 -0.64 -11.47
CA ASP A 454 7.15 -1.56 -11.95
C ASP A 454 7.08 -2.87 -11.15
N GLY A 455 6.62 -3.92 -11.79
CA GLY A 455 6.56 -5.24 -11.17
C GLY A 455 5.78 -6.24 -12.00
N ASP A 456 5.89 -7.51 -11.63
CA ASP A 456 5.06 -8.54 -12.21
C ASP A 456 3.58 -8.23 -11.98
N PRO A 457 2.70 -8.54 -12.92
CA PRO A 457 1.27 -8.36 -12.76
C PRO A 457 0.76 -9.01 -11.48
N SER A 458 -0.07 -8.30 -10.76
CA SER A 458 -0.76 -8.86 -9.59
C SER A 458 -2.07 -9.47 -10.04
N VAL A 459 -2.21 -10.78 -9.91
CA VAL A 459 -3.46 -11.47 -10.20
C VAL A 459 -4.36 -11.40 -8.98
N GLU A 460 -5.54 -10.81 -9.15
CA GLU A 460 -6.60 -10.80 -8.14
C GLU A 460 -7.72 -11.73 -8.61
N VAL A 461 -8.28 -12.49 -7.68
CA VAL A 461 -9.36 -13.45 -7.93
C VAL A 461 -10.48 -13.28 -6.92
N LEU A 462 -11.69 -13.62 -7.30
CA LEU A 462 -12.79 -13.84 -6.37
C LEU A 462 -12.75 -15.30 -5.93
N VAL A 463 -12.88 -15.57 -4.64
CA VAL A 463 -12.77 -16.93 -4.10
C VAL A 463 -14.15 -17.45 -3.70
N MET A 464 -14.54 -18.59 -4.26
CA MET A 464 -15.76 -19.29 -3.93
C MET A 464 -15.45 -20.77 -3.68
N GLN A 465 -16.36 -21.50 -3.04
CA GLN A 465 -16.26 -22.94 -2.84
C GLN A 465 -17.10 -23.68 -3.87
N CYS A 466 -16.54 -24.72 -4.48
CA CYS A 466 -17.26 -25.68 -5.31
C CYS A 466 -17.34 -27.01 -4.58
N ARG A 467 -18.54 -27.51 -4.26
CA ARG A 467 -18.73 -28.78 -3.60
C ARG A 467 -18.68 -29.94 -4.59
N ALA A 468 -18.59 -31.16 -4.09
CA ALA A 468 -18.52 -32.39 -4.89
C ALA A 468 -19.72 -32.57 -5.83
N ASP A 469 -20.90 -32.07 -5.47
CA ASP A 469 -22.11 -32.05 -6.30
C ASP A 469 -22.10 -30.96 -7.39
N GLY A 470 -21.04 -30.17 -7.48
CA GLY A 470 -20.89 -29.05 -8.44
C GLY A 470 -21.55 -27.76 -8.01
N SER A 471 -22.23 -27.71 -6.86
CA SER A 471 -22.86 -26.51 -6.34
C SER A 471 -21.82 -25.48 -5.87
N ILE A 472 -22.08 -24.19 -6.13
CA ILE A 472 -21.19 -23.08 -5.77
C ILE A 472 -21.68 -22.42 -4.50
N HIS A 473 -20.75 -22.17 -3.57
CA HIS A 473 -21.04 -21.64 -2.24
C HIS A 473 -20.05 -20.52 -1.87
N PHE A 474 -20.48 -19.64 -0.98
CA PHE A 474 -19.52 -18.87 -0.19
C PHE A 474 -18.70 -19.79 0.72
N LEU A 475 -17.53 -19.33 1.16
CA LEU A 475 -16.76 -20.08 2.16
C LEU A 475 -17.59 -20.30 3.44
N PRO A 476 -17.37 -21.36 4.22
CA PRO A 476 -18.24 -21.75 5.33
C PRO A 476 -18.53 -20.66 6.36
N TRP A 477 -17.60 -19.73 6.57
CA TRP A 477 -17.74 -18.60 7.50
C TRP A 477 -18.15 -17.28 6.83
N GLN A 478 -18.27 -17.25 5.51
CA GLN A 478 -18.74 -16.10 4.74
C GLN A 478 -20.20 -16.32 4.35
N GLU A 479 -21.07 -15.34 4.61
CA GLU A 479 -22.50 -15.40 4.27
C GLU A 479 -23.19 -16.72 4.71
N GLY A 480 -22.70 -17.36 5.80
CA GLY A 480 -23.20 -18.64 6.29
C GLY A 480 -22.92 -19.82 5.36
N GLY A 481 -21.97 -19.74 4.43
CA GLY A 481 -21.71 -20.80 3.45
C GLY A 481 -22.87 -21.00 2.47
N SER A 482 -23.67 -19.96 2.22
CA SER A 482 -24.86 -20.06 1.38
C SER A 482 -24.53 -20.40 -0.08
N ALA A 483 -25.43 -21.18 -0.71
CA ALA A 483 -25.31 -21.55 -2.12
C ALA A 483 -25.64 -20.36 -3.03
N VAL A 484 -24.99 -20.34 -4.20
CA VAL A 484 -25.25 -19.37 -5.27
C VAL A 484 -25.50 -20.14 -6.58
N ALA A 485 -26.54 -19.77 -7.30
CA ALA A 485 -26.84 -20.39 -8.59
C ALA A 485 -25.70 -20.10 -9.59
N ALA A 486 -25.20 -21.14 -10.25
CA ALA A 486 -24.11 -21.04 -11.23
C ALA A 486 -24.63 -20.76 -12.65
N ASP A 487 -25.87 -21.16 -12.93
CA ASP A 487 -26.52 -21.15 -14.25
C ASP A 487 -27.27 -19.83 -14.58
N SER A 488 -27.34 -18.91 -13.62
CA SER A 488 -28.01 -17.62 -13.77
C SER A 488 -27.17 -16.47 -13.21
N PRO A 489 -27.33 -15.23 -13.74
CA PRO A 489 -26.67 -14.07 -13.16
C PRO A 489 -27.10 -13.85 -11.71
N PRO A 490 -26.19 -13.70 -10.76
CA PRO A 490 -26.56 -13.43 -9.37
C PRO A 490 -27.32 -12.11 -9.23
N PRO A 491 -28.32 -12.02 -8.34
CA PRO A 491 -28.95 -10.77 -7.98
C PRO A 491 -27.92 -9.71 -7.57
N PRO A 492 -28.18 -8.40 -7.77
CA PRO A 492 -27.19 -7.34 -7.50
C PRO A 492 -26.57 -7.38 -6.10
N GLU A 493 -27.35 -7.67 -5.06
CA GLU A 493 -26.85 -7.81 -3.69
C GLU A 493 -25.90 -9.00 -3.53
N THR A 494 -26.26 -10.15 -4.12
CA THR A 494 -25.41 -11.35 -4.12
C THR A 494 -24.16 -11.13 -4.95
N ALA A 495 -24.26 -10.48 -6.12
CA ALA A 495 -23.12 -10.12 -6.96
C ALA A 495 -22.14 -9.21 -6.21
N LEU A 496 -22.63 -8.24 -5.42
CA LEU A 496 -21.81 -7.39 -4.58
C LEU A 496 -21.06 -8.19 -3.48
N LYS A 497 -21.75 -9.16 -2.86
CA LYS A 497 -21.15 -10.05 -1.86
C LYS A 497 -20.07 -10.93 -2.47
N ILE A 498 -20.29 -11.46 -3.68
CA ILE A 498 -19.29 -12.22 -4.43
C ILE A 498 -18.10 -11.31 -4.80
N ALA A 499 -18.34 -10.12 -5.33
CA ALA A 499 -17.28 -9.17 -5.68
C ALA A 499 -16.39 -8.78 -4.49
N ARG A 500 -16.91 -8.88 -3.26
CA ARG A 500 -16.15 -8.68 -2.02
C ARG A 500 -15.25 -9.87 -1.64
N GLN A 501 -15.45 -11.07 -2.22
CA GLN A 501 -14.60 -12.25 -1.98
C GLN A 501 -13.24 -12.15 -2.69
N LYS A 502 -12.71 -10.94 -2.80
CA LYS A 502 -11.47 -10.64 -3.51
C LYS A 502 -10.25 -11.07 -2.72
N LEU A 503 -9.34 -11.75 -3.42
CA LEU A 503 -8.06 -12.22 -2.91
C LEU A 503 -6.95 -11.91 -3.92
N ARG A 504 -5.84 -11.40 -3.44
CA ARG A 504 -4.64 -11.22 -4.24
C ARG A 504 -3.79 -12.48 -4.18
N LEU A 505 -3.54 -13.10 -5.33
CA LEU A 505 -2.66 -14.26 -5.42
C LEU A 505 -1.20 -13.88 -5.09
N PRO A 506 -0.41 -14.84 -4.55
CA PRO A 506 1.03 -14.68 -4.33
C PRO A 506 1.77 -14.23 -5.60
N ALA A 507 2.86 -13.46 -5.43
CA ALA A 507 3.63 -12.89 -6.54
C ALA A 507 4.15 -13.93 -7.56
N VAL A 508 4.31 -15.19 -7.16
CA VAL A 508 4.72 -16.28 -8.06
C VAL A 508 3.73 -16.52 -9.19
N PHE A 509 2.45 -16.22 -9.00
CA PHE A 509 1.40 -16.37 -10.02
C PHE A 509 1.39 -15.21 -11.03
N GLY A 510 1.96 -14.06 -10.67
CA GLY A 510 2.11 -12.90 -11.55
C GLY A 510 3.39 -12.89 -12.39
N LYS A 511 4.30 -13.86 -12.22
CA LYS A 511 5.52 -13.94 -13.00
C LYS A 511 5.23 -14.06 -14.50
N ALA A 512 5.98 -13.32 -15.34
CA ALA A 512 5.77 -13.23 -16.79
C ALA A 512 5.67 -14.60 -17.48
N TRP A 513 6.45 -15.58 -17.02
CA TRP A 513 6.44 -16.95 -17.57
C TRP A 513 5.24 -17.80 -17.10
N LYS A 514 4.45 -17.33 -16.11
CA LYS A 514 3.38 -18.09 -15.48
C LYS A 514 2.00 -17.44 -15.59
N VAL A 515 1.93 -16.12 -15.61
CA VAL A 515 0.69 -15.33 -15.53
C VAL A 515 -0.32 -15.70 -16.61
N ASP A 516 0.13 -15.89 -17.86
CA ASP A 516 -0.75 -16.29 -18.97
C ASP A 516 -1.37 -17.68 -18.78
N ARG A 517 -0.63 -18.58 -18.15
CA ARG A 517 -1.15 -19.92 -17.80
C ARG A 517 -2.19 -19.81 -16.69
N VAL A 518 -1.91 -19.01 -15.65
CA VAL A 518 -2.84 -18.75 -14.54
C VAL A 518 -4.16 -18.19 -15.05
N ILE A 519 -4.12 -17.16 -15.88
CA ILE A 519 -5.31 -16.51 -16.44
C ILE A 519 -6.09 -17.51 -17.29
N ARG A 520 -5.43 -18.25 -18.20
CA ARG A 520 -6.09 -19.24 -19.07
C ARG A 520 -6.78 -20.37 -18.30
N GLU A 521 -6.14 -20.89 -17.26
CA GLU A 521 -6.73 -21.95 -16.41
C GLU A 521 -7.97 -21.42 -15.68
N LEU A 522 -7.90 -20.22 -15.06
CA LEU A 522 -9.04 -19.59 -14.39
C LEU A 522 -10.17 -19.26 -15.36
N GLU A 523 -9.87 -18.69 -16.52
CA GLU A 523 -10.90 -18.38 -17.53
C GLU A 523 -11.58 -19.63 -18.07
N ALA A 524 -10.83 -20.73 -18.28
CA ALA A 524 -11.38 -21.98 -18.79
C ALA A 524 -12.37 -22.57 -17.77
N ASP A 525 -12.00 -22.58 -16.49
CA ASP A 525 -12.88 -23.07 -15.42
C ASP A 525 -14.12 -22.18 -15.27
N ASN A 526 -13.96 -20.85 -15.31
CA ASN A 526 -15.06 -19.89 -15.22
C ASN A 526 -16.03 -20.00 -16.40
N ARG A 527 -15.54 -20.18 -17.64
CA ARG A 527 -16.40 -20.36 -18.82
C ARG A 527 -17.22 -21.66 -18.73
N SER A 528 -16.63 -22.71 -18.18
CA SER A 528 -17.31 -24.00 -18.09
C SER A 528 -18.38 -24.05 -16.99
N ARG A 529 -18.18 -23.33 -15.89
CA ARG A 529 -19.01 -23.44 -14.68
C ARG A 529 -19.81 -22.19 -14.35
N LEU A 530 -19.33 -21.00 -14.68
CA LEU A 530 -19.83 -19.69 -14.21
C LEU A 530 -20.08 -18.70 -15.35
N ALA A 531 -20.34 -19.18 -16.56
CA ALA A 531 -20.56 -18.33 -17.73
C ALA A 531 -21.67 -17.30 -17.51
N ALA A 532 -22.73 -17.66 -16.82
CA ALA A 532 -23.85 -16.78 -16.53
C ALA A 532 -23.47 -15.58 -15.61
N TRP A 533 -22.46 -15.75 -14.75
CA TRP A 533 -22.01 -14.69 -13.84
C TRP A 533 -21.34 -13.54 -14.59
N GLN A 534 -20.78 -13.80 -15.75
CA GLN A 534 -20.17 -12.75 -16.61
C GLN A 534 -21.20 -11.77 -17.19
N LEU A 535 -22.50 -12.09 -17.11
CA LEU A 535 -23.58 -11.17 -17.45
C LEU A 535 -23.86 -10.12 -16.35
N SER A 536 -23.36 -10.35 -15.14
CA SER A 536 -23.47 -9.38 -14.05
C SER A 536 -22.43 -8.27 -14.23
N PRO A 537 -22.82 -6.97 -14.21
CA PRO A 537 -21.86 -5.86 -14.35
C PRO A 537 -20.75 -5.84 -13.31
N LEU A 538 -21.00 -6.35 -12.09
CA LEU A 538 -20.02 -6.42 -11.00
C LEU A 538 -19.03 -7.57 -11.12
N LEU A 539 -19.37 -8.61 -11.90
CA LEU A 539 -18.58 -9.83 -12.04
C LEU A 539 -17.98 -9.97 -13.44
N HIS A 540 -18.33 -9.07 -14.35
CA HIS A 540 -17.86 -9.07 -15.73
C HIS A 540 -16.33 -8.89 -15.78
N GLY A 541 -15.62 -9.86 -16.37
CA GLY A 541 -14.16 -9.83 -16.47
C GLY A 541 -13.42 -10.23 -15.19
N GLU A 542 -14.12 -10.50 -14.08
CA GLU A 542 -13.47 -10.98 -12.86
C GLU A 542 -13.12 -12.46 -12.98
N LEU A 543 -11.94 -12.83 -12.48
CA LEU A 543 -11.45 -14.21 -12.40
C LEU A 543 -11.90 -14.83 -11.08
N ILE A 544 -12.49 -16.03 -11.12
CA ILE A 544 -13.00 -16.71 -9.95
C ILE A 544 -12.18 -17.98 -9.70
N LEU A 545 -11.61 -18.09 -8.51
CA LEU A 545 -10.92 -19.26 -8.02
C LEU A 545 -11.91 -20.11 -7.21
N LEU A 546 -12.17 -21.32 -7.69
CA LEU A 546 -13.02 -22.29 -7.00
C LEU A 546 -12.16 -23.20 -6.12
N LEU A 547 -12.41 -23.18 -4.83
CA LEU A 547 -11.82 -24.09 -3.85
C LEU A 547 -12.77 -25.30 -3.67
N ASP A 548 -12.21 -26.48 -3.45
CA ASP A 548 -12.96 -27.68 -3.11
C ASP A 548 -13.52 -27.67 -1.66
N GLU A 549 -14.05 -28.78 -1.20
CA GLU A 549 -14.59 -28.93 0.15
C GLU A 549 -13.54 -28.83 1.25
N ASN A 550 -12.27 -29.12 0.93
CA ASN A 550 -11.13 -28.99 1.82
C ASN A 550 -10.50 -27.58 1.73
N LEU A 551 -11.12 -26.68 0.98
CA LEU A 551 -10.64 -25.33 0.70
C LEU A 551 -9.28 -25.33 -0.03
N THR A 552 -9.07 -26.32 -0.89
CA THR A 552 -7.89 -26.45 -1.75
C THR A 552 -8.24 -26.23 -3.22
N ALA A 553 -7.26 -25.86 -4.01
CA ALA A 553 -7.36 -25.76 -5.47
C ALA A 553 -5.99 -26.01 -6.11
N ARG A 554 -6.00 -26.44 -7.38
CA ARG A 554 -4.80 -26.54 -8.21
C ARG A 554 -4.79 -25.42 -9.23
N LEU A 555 -3.68 -24.71 -9.35
CA LEU A 555 -3.55 -23.60 -10.28
C LEU A 555 -2.11 -23.51 -10.78
N ALA A 556 -1.93 -23.63 -12.08
CA ALA A 556 -0.64 -23.50 -12.77
C ALA A 556 0.50 -24.32 -12.13
N GLY A 557 0.22 -25.60 -11.75
CA GLY A 557 1.16 -26.54 -11.16
C GLY A 557 1.53 -26.22 -9.71
N MET A 558 0.64 -25.55 -9.00
CA MET A 558 0.74 -25.29 -7.57
C MET A 558 -0.54 -25.74 -6.89
N GLU A 559 -0.40 -26.33 -5.72
CA GLU A 559 -1.50 -26.59 -4.82
C GLU A 559 -1.69 -25.37 -3.91
N LEU A 560 -2.92 -24.87 -3.85
CA LEU A 560 -3.36 -23.74 -3.04
C LEU A 560 -4.24 -24.27 -1.91
N CYS A 561 -4.09 -23.70 -0.73
CA CYS A 561 -4.97 -23.96 0.40
C CYS A 561 -5.32 -22.63 1.06
N TYR A 562 -6.60 -22.44 1.37
CA TYR A 562 -7.06 -21.26 2.11
C TYR A 562 -7.63 -21.66 3.46
N ASP A 563 -7.14 -21.08 4.51
CA ASP A 563 -7.74 -21.22 5.83
C ASP A 563 -7.92 -19.85 6.52
N ARG A 564 -8.81 -19.83 7.49
CA ARG A 564 -9.16 -18.58 8.17
C ARG A 564 -8.02 -18.02 9.03
N GLU A 565 -7.08 -18.86 9.47
CA GLU A 565 -5.99 -18.44 10.39
C GLU A 565 -4.75 -17.97 9.63
N ASN A 566 -4.40 -18.66 8.55
CA ASN A 566 -3.16 -18.43 7.81
C ASN A 566 -3.38 -17.71 6.48
N GLY A 567 -4.65 -17.54 6.03
CA GLY A 567 -4.97 -17.03 4.70
C GLY A 567 -4.56 -18.02 3.61
N LEU A 568 -4.22 -17.51 2.43
CA LEU A 568 -3.78 -18.34 1.32
C LEU A 568 -2.36 -18.83 1.53
N THR A 569 -2.18 -20.14 1.47
CA THR A 569 -0.89 -20.84 1.40
C THR A 569 -0.75 -21.54 0.06
N TYR A 570 0.47 -21.85 -0.36
CA TYR A 570 0.71 -22.57 -1.60
C TYR A 570 2.02 -23.38 -1.54
N GLN A 571 2.02 -24.50 -2.25
CA GLN A 571 3.19 -25.35 -2.43
C GLN A 571 3.28 -25.84 -3.88
N LYS A 572 4.48 -26.28 -4.33
CA LYS A 572 4.59 -26.97 -5.61
C LYS A 572 3.85 -28.30 -5.51
N GLU A 573 3.13 -28.67 -6.57
CA GLU A 573 2.68 -30.06 -6.71
C GLU A 573 3.91 -30.96 -6.65
N GLU A 574 3.90 -31.96 -5.78
CA GLU A 574 4.81 -33.07 -5.86
C GLU A 574 4.47 -33.80 -7.16
N THR A 575 5.25 -33.59 -8.20
CA THR A 575 5.23 -34.50 -9.36
C THR A 575 5.67 -35.84 -8.81
N ASP A 576 4.78 -36.81 -8.83
CA ASP A 576 5.12 -38.22 -8.69
C ASP A 576 6.13 -38.59 -9.81
N GLU A 577 7.41 -38.24 -9.61
CA GLU A 577 8.52 -38.88 -10.34
C GLU A 577 8.78 -40.24 -9.74
N GLY A 578 7.82 -41.14 -9.95
CA GLY A 578 7.83 -42.53 -9.55
C GLY A 578 7.23 -43.43 -10.60
N ASN A 579 7.89 -43.57 -11.74
CA ASN A 579 8.18 -44.86 -12.39
C ASN A 579 8.82 -44.64 -13.77
#